data_5a01125bb7154c700babb7d7e517aafa
#
_entry.id   5a01125bb7154c700babb7d7e517aafa
#
_cell.length_a   1.000
_cell.length_b   1.000
_cell.length_c   1.000
_cell.angle_alpha   90.00
_cell.angle_beta   90.00
_cell.angle_gamma   90.00
#
_symmetry.space_group_name_H-M   'P 1'
#
loop_
_entity.id
_entity.type
_entity.pdbx_description
1 polymer ?
#
loop_
_entity_poly.entity_id
_entity_poly.type
_entity_poly.pdbx_seq_one_letter_code
_entity_poly.pdbx_strand_id
1 'polypeptide(L)'
;MDPTNATRLCLPLDTDLVAALATMVEAIGSPDWFDTVLNVLGKVCAVDSGGAMLFHRHQQPRRILHRFNPQERSLPEDAFLSGPYVLDPNYQLFLQGCPSGVYWLRDIAPDDFYDSEYYRVFYSQIGLSDSVDLLWRINEDTALNIFIERSIRHTPFQATDLLAIRTLAPIIIAATAKHHALTAAAAERHSDRLTHRKVQSTVENFARSLLTQRERQVLFYMISGYSSALTAQRLKTTEGTIKIHRKNIHRKLDIGSQAELFSLFIQCIPFAEPDGAVDPLAVYQSAPAASRCKT
;
A
#
# COMPACT_ATOMS: atom_id res chain seq x y z
N MET A 1 34.42 -15.71 14.72
CA MET A 1 33.02 -15.81 15.07
C MET A 1 32.35 -16.62 13.96
N ASP A 2 31.86 -17.79 14.30
CA ASP A 2 31.36 -18.82 13.38
C ASP A 2 29.96 -18.43 12.89
N PRO A 3 29.71 -18.30 11.56
CA PRO A 3 28.40 -17.87 11.01
C PRO A 3 27.34 -18.99 10.99
N THR A 4 27.59 -20.14 11.65
CA THR A 4 26.74 -21.33 11.54
C THR A 4 25.69 -21.49 12.64
N ASN A 5 25.50 -20.51 13.52
CA ASN A 5 24.47 -20.61 14.55
C ASN A 5 23.17 -19.84 14.14
N ALA A 6 22.69 -20.09 12.93
CA ALA A 6 21.32 -19.75 12.55
C ALA A 6 20.39 -20.68 13.36
N THR A 7 19.77 -20.13 14.38
CA THR A 7 18.70 -20.79 15.14
C THR A 7 17.68 -21.34 14.14
N ARG A 8 17.74 -22.66 13.87
CA ARG A 8 16.68 -23.35 13.14
C ARG A 8 15.44 -23.28 14.01
N LEU A 9 14.57 -22.32 13.70
CA LEU A 9 13.22 -22.35 14.22
C LEU A 9 12.53 -23.56 13.58
N CYS A 10 12.38 -24.65 14.33
CA CYS A 10 11.41 -25.66 13.99
C CYS A 10 10.05 -25.03 14.23
N LEU A 11 9.33 -24.63 13.16
CA LEU A 11 7.87 -24.49 13.28
C LEU A 11 7.37 -25.81 13.84
N PRO A 12 6.66 -25.83 14.99
CA PRO A 12 5.97 -27.02 15.38
C PRO A 12 4.97 -27.32 14.26
N LEU A 13 5.22 -28.35 13.48
CA LEU A 13 4.24 -28.93 12.56
C LEU A 13 3.16 -29.58 13.44
N ASP A 14 2.29 -28.76 14.00
CA ASP A 14 1.13 -29.28 14.66
C ASP A 14 0.13 -29.80 13.61
N THR A 15 -0.74 -30.69 14.04
CA THR A 15 -1.74 -31.34 13.17
C THR A 15 -2.65 -30.30 12.51
N ASP A 16 -2.94 -29.21 13.20
CA ASP A 16 -3.84 -28.15 12.72
C ASP A 16 -3.24 -27.33 11.58
N LEU A 17 -1.94 -27.01 11.66
CA LEU A 17 -1.23 -26.32 10.57
C LEU A 17 -1.13 -27.22 9.33
N VAL A 18 -0.82 -28.53 9.53
CA VAL A 18 -0.75 -29.48 8.42
C VAL A 18 -2.10 -29.66 7.73
N ALA A 19 -3.18 -29.76 8.50
CA ALA A 19 -4.54 -29.83 7.98
C ALA A 19 -4.94 -28.55 7.21
N ALA A 20 -4.58 -27.37 7.73
CA ALA A 20 -4.83 -26.10 7.05
C ALA A 20 -4.06 -25.99 5.73
N LEU A 21 -2.81 -26.43 5.68
CA LEU A 21 -2.01 -26.49 4.46
C LEU A 21 -2.62 -27.44 3.41
N ALA A 22 -3.10 -28.62 3.83
CA ALA A 22 -3.79 -29.57 2.95
C ALA A 22 -5.05 -28.91 2.34
N THR A 23 -5.90 -28.31 3.18
CA THR A 23 -7.12 -27.60 2.75
C THR A 23 -6.76 -26.47 1.74
N MET A 24 -5.69 -25.71 2.00
CA MET A 24 -5.23 -24.66 1.10
C MET A 24 -4.84 -25.24 -0.27
N VAL A 25 -4.14 -26.36 -0.32
CA VAL A 25 -3.72 -27.00 -1.57
C VAL A 25 -4.94 -27.55 -2.33
N GLU A 26 -5.89 -28.19 -1.64
CA GLU A 26 -7.13 -28.71 -2.24
C GLU A 26 -8.03 -27.60 -2.82
N ALA A 27 -8.00 -26.40 -2.21
CA ALA A 27 -8.79 -25.25 -2.65
C ALA A 27 -8.18 -24.51 -3.87
N ILE A 28 -7.02 -24.93 -4.39
CA ILE A 28 -6.41 -24.28 -5.57
C ILE A 28 -7.38 -24.31 -6.75
N GLY A 29 -7.66 -23.14 -7.31
CA GLY A 29 -8.63 -22.94 -8.39
C GLY A 29 -10.04 -22.62 -7.91
N SER A 30 -10.36 -22.76 -6.62
CA SER A 30 -11.67 -22.42 -6.07
C SER A 30 -11.76 -20.92 -5.67
N PRO A 31 -12.97 -20.34 -5.63
CA PRO A 31 -13.19 -18.96 -5.19
C PRO A 31 -12.74 -18.71 -3.73
N ASP A 32 -12.79 -19.71 -2.87
CA ASP A 32 -12.50 -19.60 -1.44
C ASP A 32 -11.01 -19.77 -1.12
N TRP A 33 -10.17 -19.92 -2.14
CA TRP A 33 -8.75 -20.22 -1.96
C TRP A 33 -8.02 -19.19 -1.07
N PHE A 34 -8.26 -17.90 -1.27
CA PHE A 34 -7.60 -16.86 -0.46
C PHE A 34 -8.01 -16.91 1.01
N ASP A 35 -9.24 -17.34 1.33
CA ASP A 35 -9.66 -17.58 2.70
C ASP A 35 -8.88 -18.72 3.36
N THR A 36 -8.57 -19.76 2.61
CA THR A 36 -7.72 -20.86 3.12
C THR A 36 -6.30 -20.41 3.37
N VAL A 37 -5.75 -19.51 2.56
CA VAL A 37 -4.43 -18.89 2.79
C VAL A 37 -4.42 -18.09 4.07
N LEU A 38 -5.43 -17.24 4.30
CA LEU A 38 -5.55 -16.46 5.55
C LEU A 38 -5.70 -17.39 6.77
N ASN A 39 -6.41 -18.51 6.63
CA ASN A 39 -6.49 -19.51 7.68
C ASN A 39 -5.13 -20.15 8.00
N VAL A 40 -4.32 -20.49 7.00
CA VAL A 40 -2.95 -20.99 7.20
C VAL A 40 -2.09 -19.97 7.95
N LEU A 41 -2.12 -18.69 7.54
CA LEU A 41 -1.39 -17.62 8.22
C LEU A 41 -1.88 -17.45 9.67
N GLY A 42 -3.19 -17.55 9.92
CA GLY A 42 -3.79 -17.50 11.24
C GLY A 42 -3.40 -18.66 12.18
N LYS A 43 -2.83 -19.76 11.66
CA LYS A 43 -2.31 -20.86 12.48
C LYS A 43 -0.91 -20.58 13.05
N VAL A 44 -0.17 -19.67 12.45
CA VAL A 44 1.24 -19.38 12.85
C VAL A 44 1.40 -18.03 13.53
N CYS A 45 0.44 -17.12 13.35
CA CYS A 45 0.38 -15.86 14.08
C CYS A 45 -1.06 -15.40 14.24
N ALA A 46 -1.33 -14.55 15.23
CA ALA A 46 -2.66 -13.95 15.33
C ALA A 46 -2.86 -12.94 14.18
N VAL A 47 -4.02 -12.95 13.55
CA VAL A 47 -4.42 -12.10 12.43
C VAL A 47 -5.75 -11.45 12.76
N ASP A 48 -5.85 -10.12 12.68
CA ASP A 48 -7.08 -9.38 12.99
C ASP A 48 -7.89 -9.10 11.71
N SER A 49 -7.20 -8.75 10.64
CA SER A 49 -7.78 -8.61 9.30
C SER A 49 -6.77 -9.05 8.24
N GLY A 50 -7.21 -9.18 7.02
CA GLY A 50 -6.34 -9.55 5.92
C GLY A 50 -7.08 -9.73 4.61
N GLY A 51 -6.34 -9.90 3.53
CA GLY A 51 -6.92 -10.01 2.22
C GLY A 51 -5.93 -10.29 1.11
N ALA A 52 -6.41 -10.10 -0.12
CA ALA A 52 -5.62 -10.22 -1.32
C ALA A 52 -5.97 -9.09 -2.30
N MET A 53 -4.95 -8.51 -2.91
CA MET A 53 -5.07 -7.42 -3.87
C MET A 53 -4.15 -7.66 -5.05
N LEU A 54 -4.66 -7.45 -6.25
CA LEU A 54 -3.86 -7.48 -7.47
C LEU A 54 -3.36 -6.06 -7.75
N PHE A 55 -2.06 -5.88 -7.69
CA PHE A 55 -1.39 -4.63 -8.04
C PHE A 55 -1.09 -4.59 -9.54
N HIS A 56 -1.32 -3.45 -10.13
CA HIS A 56 -0.98 -3.16 -11.52
C HIS A 56 -0.19 -1.84 -11.61
N ARG A 57 0.83 -1.82 -12.48
CA ARG A 57 1.61 -0.60 -12.73
C ARG A 57 0.82 0.47 -13.48
N HIS A 58 -0.04 0.05 -14.39
CA HIS A 58 -0.74 0.93 -15.34
C HIS A 58 -2.27 0.89 -15.18
N GLN A 59 -2.75 0.29 -14.08
CA GLN A 59 -4.17 0.17 -13.76
C GLN A 59 -4.37 0.27 -12.26
N GLN A 60 -5.57 0.68 -11.84
CA GLN A 60 -5.95 0.69 -10.43
C GLN A 60 -5.78 -0.71 -9.83
N PRO A 61 -5.25 -0.82 -8.59
CA PRO A 61 -5.24 -2.08 -7.87
C PRO A 61 -6.65 -2.67 -7.77
N ARG A 62 -6.75 -3.98 -7.90
CA ARG A 62 -8.02 -4.69 -7.80
C ARG A 62 -8.07 -5.52 -6.53
N ARG A 63 -9.06 -5.25 -5.69
CA ARG A 63 -9.33 -6.07 -4.50
C ARG A 63 -9.86 -7.43 -4.93
N ILE A 64 -9.28 -8.51 -4.41
CA ILE A 64 -9.74 -9.89 -4.62
C ILE A 64 -10.53 -10.34 -3.40
N LEU A 65 -9.97 -10.13 -2.20
CA LEU A 65 -10.59 -10.46 -0.93
C LEU A 65 -10.18 -9.41 0.11
N HIS A 66 -11.08 -9.10 1.01
CA HIS A 66 -10.76 -8.39 2.24
C HIS A 66 -11.66 -8.86 3.38
N ARG A 67 -11.03 -9.41 4.41
CA ARG A 67 -11.68 -9.84 5.67
C ARG A 67 -11.36 -8.81 6.72
N PHE A 68 -12.34 -7.97 7.03
CA PHE A 68 -12.26 -6.98 8.10
C PHE A 68 -12.77 -7.55 9.40
N ASN A 69 -12.24 -7.06 10.50
CA ASN A 69 -12.97 -7.08 11.76
C ASN A 69 -14.14 -6.07 11.65
N PRO A 70 -15.41 -6.51 11.75
CA PRO A 70 -16.56 -5.63 11.58
C PRO A 70 -16.59 -4.44 12.54
N GLN A 71 -15.85 -4.50 13.66
CA GLN A 71 -15.81 -3.46 14.70
C GLN A 71 -14.81 -2.32 14.38
N GLU A 72 -13.99 -2.46 13.34
CA GLU A 72 -12.88 -1.57 13.04
C GLU A 72 -13.11 -0.69 11.80
N ARG A 73 -14.27 -0.79 11.15
CA ARG A 73 -14.54 -0.13 9.88
C ARG A 73 -15.13 1.26 10.06
N SER A 74 -14.38 2.30 9.73
CA SER A 74 -14.87 3.68 9.68
C SER A 74 -14.80 4.34 8.29
N LEU A 75 -14.07 3.76 7.34
CA LEU A 75 -13.93 4.30 5.99
C LEU A 75 -14.81 3.55 4.97
N PRO A 76 -15.32 4.25 3.93
CA PRO A 76 -15.95 3.60 2.78
C PRO A 76 -15.02 2.55 2.16
N GLU A 77 -15.60 1.44 1.69
CA GLU A 77 -14.85 0.30 1.16
C GLU A 77 -13.87 0.65 0.03
N ASP A 78 -14.24 1.65 -0.77
CA ASP A 78 -13.46 2.08 -1.93
C ASP A 78 -12.60 3.31 -1.68
N ALA A 79 -12.59 3.87 -0.45
CA ALA A 79 -11.81 5.06 -0.13
C ALA A 79 -10.32 4.89 -0.44
N PHE A 80 -9.74 3.73 -0.13
CA PHE A 80 -8.35 3.40 -0.47
C PHE A 80 -8.12 3.37 -1.99
N LEU A 81 -9.03 2.74 -2.73
CA LEU A 81 -8.89 2.58 -4.19
C LEU A 81 -9.20 3.87 -4.96
N SER A 82 -9.88 4.85 -4.37
CA SER A 82 -10.22 6.11 -5.05
C SER A 82 -8.99 6.97 -5.38
N GLY A 83 -7.80 6.62 -4.86
CA GLY A 83 -6.56 7.33 -5.17
C GLY A 83 -5.44 7.13 -4.16
N PRO A 84 -5.72 7.08 -2.85
CA PRO A 84 -4.70 6.99 -1.80
C PRO A 84 -3.76 5.79 -1.89
N TYR A 85 -4.13 4.70 -2.55
CA TYR A 85 -3.28 3.53 -2.76
C TYR A 85 -1.89 3.88 -3.36
N VAL A 86 -1.78 4.99 -4.11
CA VAL A 86 -0.48 5.43 -4.66
C VAL A 86 0.52 5.87 -3.58
N LEU A 87 0.06 6.14 -2.36
CA LEU A 87 0.90 6.50 -1.22
C LEU A 87 1.20 5.29 -0.32
N ASP A 88 0.57 4.16 -0.59
CA ASP A 88 0.76 2.95 0.21
C ASP A 88 2.19 2.41 0.08
N PRO A 89 2.89 2.11 1.20
CA PRO A 89 4.26 1.62 1.16
C PRO A 89 4.44 0.33 0.36
N ASN A 90 3.49 -0.60 0.42
CA ASN A 90 3.56 -1.87 -0.32
C ASN A 90 3.35 -1.65 -1.82
N TYR A 91 2.42 -0.77 -2.21
CA TYR A 91 2.23 -0.40 -3.60
C TYR A 91 3.46 0.34 -4.16
N GLN A 92 4.04 1.26 -3.40
CA GLN A 92 5.29 1.95 -3.78
C GLN A 92 6.46 0.98 -3.93
N LEU A 93 6.58 0.01 -3.02
CA LEU A 93 7.59 -1.04 -3.10
C LEU A 93 7.42 -1.89 -4.38
N PHE A 94 6.18 -2.25 -4.72
CA PHE A 94 5.87 -2.92 -5.98
C PHE A 94 6.31 -2.09 -7.19
N LEU A 95 6.01 -0.79 -7.24
CA LEU A 95 6.40 0.12 -8.34
C LEU A 95 7.92 0.24 -8.49
N GLN A 96 8.67 0.14 -7.39
CA GLN A 96 10.13 0.16 -7.37
C GLN A 96 10.77 -1.15 -7.86
N GLY A 97 9.96 -2.18 -8.14
CA GLY A 97 10.45 -3.43 -8.72
C GLY A 97 10.98 -4.43 -7.69
N CYS A 98 10.51 -4.39 -6.44
CA CYS A 98 10.92 -5.36 -5.42
C CYS A 98 10.70 -6.81 -5.88
N PRO A 99 11.51 -7.79 -5.46
CA PRO A 99 11.30 -9.21 -5.74
C PRO A 99 10.05 -9.75 -5.04
N SER A 100 9.61 -10.94 -5.41
CA SER A 100 8.61 -11.69 -4.62
C SER A 100 9.17 -12.01 -3.24
N GLY A 101 8.35 -11.84 -2.19
CA GLY A 101 8.82 -12.05 -0.82
C GLY A 101 7.83 -11.62 0.24
N VAL A 102 8.29 -11.63 1.49
CA VAL A 102 7.54 -11.19 2.67
C VAL A 102 8.08 -9.83 3.11
N TYR A 103 7.20 -8.88 3.18
CA TYR A 103 7.49 -7.49 3.54
C TYR A 103 6.73 -7.09 4.80
N TRP A 104 7.44 -6.54 5.75
CA TRP A 104 6.85 -6.01 6.97
C TRP A 104 6.73 -4.50 6.86
N LEU A 105 5.58 -3.94 7.17
CA LEU A 105 5.33 -2.50 7.06
C LEU A 105 6.43 -1.66 7.71
N ARG A 106 6.90 -2.05 8.89
CA ARG A 106 7.99 -1.36 9.62
C ARG A 106 9.31 -1.27 8.86
N ASP A 107 9.59 -2.28 8.03
CA ASP A 107 10.86 -2.36 7.29
C ASP A 107 10.82 -1.53 6.01
N ILE A 108 9.62 -1.30 5.46
CA ILE A 108 9.42 -0.66 4.15
C ILE A 108 8.81 0.74 4.24
N ALA A 109 8.11 1.05 5.32
CA ALA A 109 7.48 2.34 5.51
C ALA A 109 8.52 3.47 5.60
N PRO A 110 8.18 4.68 5.12
CA PRO A 110 9.00 5.88 5.37
C PRO A 110 9.21 6.12 6.87
N ASP A 111 10.30 6.78 7.21
CA ASP A 111 10.72 7.03 8.60
C ASP A 111 9.70 7.84 9.43
N ASP A 112 8.98 8.80 8.81
CA ASP A 112 7.90 9.58 9.45
C ASP A 112 6.50 9.03 9.10
N PHE A 113 6.40 7.77 8.64
CA PHE A 113 5.15 7.19 8.14
C PHE A 113 4.04 7.19 9.19
N TYR A 114 4.35 6.78 10.42
CA TYR A 114 3.37 6.68 11.51
C TYR A 114 2.85 8.04 11.99
N ASP A 115 3.57 9.14 11.70
CA ASP A 115 3.15 10.51 11.96
C ASP A 115 2.48 11.17 10.74
N SER A 116 2.39 10.45 9.61
CA SER A 116 1.82 10.97 8.37
C SER A 116 0.28 11.03 8.41
N GLU A 117 -0.30 11.96 7.65
CA GLU A 117 -1.75 12.01 7.47
C GLU A 117 -2.27 10.76 6.74
N TYR A 118 -1.47 10.16 5.86
CA TYR A 118 -1.84 8.91 5.22
C TYR A 118 -2.05 7.78 6.25
N TYR A 119 -1.12 7.62 7.21
CA TYR A 119 -1.28 6.65 8.30
C TYR A 119 -2.51 6.95 9.16
N ARG A 120 -2.72 8.22 9.54
CA ARG A 120 -3.88 8.62 10.35
C ARG A 120 -5.20 8.30 9.67
N VAL A 121 -5.33 8.55 8.36
CA VAL A 121 -6.57 8.37 7.61
C VAL A 121 -6.81 6.91 7.23
N PHE A 122 -5.78 6.18 6.77
CA PHE A 122 -5.94 4.85 6.17
C PHE A 122 -5.51 3.67 7.05
N TYR A 123 -4.81 3.93 8.15
CA TYR A 123 -4.42 2.91 9.12
C TYR A 123 -5.07 3.15 10.48
N SER A 124 -4.80 4.30 11.09
CA SER A 124 -5.27 4.60 12.45
C SER A 124 -6.79 4.72 12.54
N GLN A 125 -7.46 5.35 11.56
CA GLN A 125 -8.93 5.49 11.59
C GLN A 125 -9.67 4.16 11.42
N ILE A 126 -9.10 3.21 10.68
CA ILE A 126 -9.65 1.86 10.55
C ILE A 126 -9.13 0.91 11.62
N GLY A 127 -8.37 1.43 12.60
CA GLY A 127 -7.92 0.68 13.75
C GLY A 127 -6.72 -0.23 13.48
N LEU A 128 -5.95 -0.03 12.41
CA LEU A 128 -4.77 -0.82 12.08
C LEU A 128 -3.50 -0.20 12.64
N SER A 129 -2.57 -1.04 13.07
CA SER A 129 -1.27 -0.63 13.59
C SER A 129 -0.09 -1.19 12.81
N ASP A 130 -0.25 -2.35 12.16
CA ASP A 130 0.86 -3.07 11.53
C ASP A 130 0.33 -4.00 10.43
N SER A 131 1.16 -4.26 9.41
CA SER A 131 0.87 -5.24 8.36
C SER A 131 2.10 -6.06 7.98
N VAL A 132 1.85 -7.28 7.52
CA VAL A 132 2.83 -8.14 6.83
C VAL A 132 2.22 -8.59 5.51
N ASP A 133 2.97 -8.41 4.46
CA ASP A 133 2.55 -8.59 3.08
C ASP A 133 3.39 -9.66 2.38
N LEU A 134 2.71 -10.62 1.75
CA LEU A 134 3.32 -11.62 0.86
C LEU A 134 3.08 -11.15 -0.57
N LEU A 135 4.08 -10.56 -1.18
CA LEU A 135 4.00 -10.07 -2.55
C LEU A 135 4.57 -11.11 -3.50
N TRP A 136 3.74 -11.57 -4.44
CA TRP A 136 4.16 -12.42 -5.54
C TRP A 136 4.10 -11.63 -6.84
N ARG A 137 5.27 -11.40 -7.45
CA ARG A 137 5.39 -10.72 -8.73
C ARG A 137 5.07 -11.69 -9.87
N ILE A 138 3.98 -11.43 -10.59
CA ILE A 138 3.54 -12.21 -11.74
C ILE A 138 4.39 -11.88 -12.96
N ASN A 139 4.63 -10.57 -13.17
CA ASN A 139 5.50 -10.01 -14.22
C ASN A 139 5.97 -8.60 -13.81
N GLU A 140 6.58 -7.84 -14.73
CA GLU A 140 7.09 -6.49 -14.45
C GLU A 140 5.99 -5.51 -14.04
N ASP A 141 4.77 -5.68 -14.58
CA ASP A 141 3.66 -4.75 -14.42
C ASP A 141 2.57 -5.23 -13.44
N THR A 142 2.68 -6.45 -12.94
CA THR A 142 1.60 -7.05 -12.14
C THR A 142 2.17 -7.87 -10.99
N ALA A 143 1.62 -7.68 -9.81
CA ALA A 143 1.90 -8.49 -8.63
C ALA A 143 0.61 -8.78 -7.85
N LEU A 144 0.55 -9.96 -7.24
CA LEU A 144 -0.46 -10.28 -6.25
C LEU A 144 0.12 -10.01 -4.86
N ASN A 145 -0.59 -9.24 -4.07
CA ASN A 145 -0.30 -8.95 -2.68
C ASN A 145 -1.31 -9.65 -1.77
N ILE A 146 -0.86 -10.56 -0.92
CA ILE A 146 -1.64 -11.16 0.16
C ILE A 146 -1.17 -10.49 1.43
N PHE A 147 -2.06 -9.87 2.17
CA PHE A 147 -1.71 -9.10 3.36
C PHE A 147 -2.48 -9.61 4.59
N ILE A 148 -1.83 -9.52 5.74
CA ILE A 148 -2.41 -9.72 7.06
C ILE A 148 -2.08 -8.52 7.93
N GLU A 149 -3.01 -8.16 8.80
CA GLU A 149 -2.99 -6.91 9.54
C GLU A 149 -3.24 -7.12 11.02
N ARG A 150 -2.69 -6.21 11.83
CA ARG A 150 -2.89 -6.10 13.28
C ARG A 150 -3.64 -4.84 13.63
N SER A 151 -4.62 -5.01 14.50
CA SER A 151 -5.35 -3.93 15.13
C SER A 151 -4.50 -3.19 16.15
N ILE A 152 -4.77 -1.88 16.33
CA ILE A 152 -4.18 -1.07 17.41
C ILE A 152 -4.52 -1.59 18.81
N ARG A 153 -5.49 -2.51 18.93
CA ARG A 153 -5.88 -3.16 20.20
C ARG A 153 -5.01 -4.34 20.56
N HIS A 154 -4.23 -4.84 19.62
CA HIS A 154 -3.39 -6.01 19.80
C HIS A 154 -1.91 -5.67 19.63
N THR A 155 -1.07 -6.56 20.15
CA THR A 155 0.38 -6.42 19.97
C THR A 155 0.73 -6.50 18.49
N PRO A 156 1.52 -5.56 17.96
CA PRO A 156 2.00 -5.62 16.58
C PRO A 156 2.76 -6.92 16.30
N PHE A 157 2.94 -7.27 15.04
CA PHE A 157 3.72 -8.44 14.63
C PHE A 157 5.11 -8.42 15.28
N GLN A 158 5.59 -9.62 15.63
CA GLN A 158 6.91 -9.82 16.23
C GLN A 158 7.85 -10.51 15.24
N ALA A 159 9.15 -10.46 15.51
CA ALA A 159 10.15 -11.13 14.66
C ALA A 159 9.88 -12.65 14.54
N THR A 160 9.30 -13.28 15.56
CA THR A 160 8.88 -14.68 15.54
C THR A 160 7.73 -14.94 14.58
N ASP A 161 6.73 -14.04 14.53
CA ASP A 161 5.63 -14.13 13.57
C ASP A 161 6.16 -14.02 12.14
N LEU A 162 7.03 -13.04 11.92
CA LEU A 162 7.64 -12.81 10.62
C LEU A 162 8.49 -14.00 10.14
N LEU A 163 9.22 -14.65 11.05
CA LEU A 163 10.00 -15.84 10.72
C LEU A 163 9.09 -17.01 10.35
N ALA A 164 7.99 -17.22 11.07
CA ALA A 164 6.99 -18.24 10.76
C ALA A 164 6.35 -17.99 9.39
N ILE A 165 5.93 -16.76 9.10
CA ILE A 165 5.37 -16.36 7.81
C ILE A 165 6.39 -16.56 6.69
N ARG A 166 7.64 -16.13 6.86
CA ARG A 166 8.72 -16.33 5.88
C ARG A 166 9.01 -17.80 5.61
N THR A 167 8.86 -18.67 6.61
CA THR A 167 9.02 -20.12 6.46
C THR A 167 7.91 -20.73 5.58
N LEU A 168 6.68 -20.23 5.69
CA LEU A 168 5.53 -20.69 4.89
C LEU A 168 5.44 -20.02 3.52
N ALA A 169 6.02 -18.82 3.35
CA ALA A 169 5.91 -18.03 2.15
C ALA A 169 6.24 -18.80 0.84
N PRO A 170 7.27 -19.64 0.77
CA PRO A 170 7.57 -20.39 -0.47
C PRO A 170 6.41 -21.27 -0.93
N ILE A 171 5.76 -22.00 -0.02
CA ILE A 171 4.62 -22.86 -0.38
C ILE A 171 3.39 -22.04 -0.72
N ILE A 172 3.12 -20.95 0.02
CA ILE A 172 2.00 -20.05 -0.26
C ILE A 172 2.18 -19.39 -1.64
N ILE A 173 3.36 -18.86 -1.94
CA ILE A 173 3.66 -18.24 -3.23
C ILE A 173 3.53 -19.23 -4.39
N ALA A 174 4.06 -20.45 -4.22
CA ALA A 174 3.94 -21.49 -5.25
C ALA A 174 2.48 -21.92 -5.50
N ALA A 175 1.69 -22.06 -4.44
CA ALA A 175 0.26 -22.36 -4.53
C ALA A 175 -0.52 -21.18 -5.15
N THR A 176 -0.15 -19.93 -4.82
CA THR A 176 -0.70 -18.71 -5.41
C THR A 176 -0.47 -18.67 -6.92
N ALA A 177 0.74 -18.99 -7.36
CA ALA A 177 1.06 -19.05 -8.78
C ALA A 177 0.21 -20.09 -9.52
N LYS A 178 0.00 -21.25 -8.91
CA LYS A 178 -0.84 -22.30 -9.46
C LYS A 178 -2.31 -21.90 -9.51
N HIS A 179 -2.84 -21.33 -8.42
CA HIS A 179 -4.20 -20.81 -8.36
C HIS A 179 -4.44 -19.74 -9.44
N HIS A 180 -3.52 -18.77 -9.57
CA HIS A 180 -3.59 -17.73 -10.59
C HIS A 180 -3.60 -18.32 -12.01
N ALA A 181 -2.73 -19.28 -12.31
CA ALA A 181 -2.69 -19.92 -13.64
C ALA A 181 -4.02 -20.58 -14.02
N LEU A 182 -4.78 -21.11 -13.04
CA LEU A 182 -6.08 -21.74 -13.27
C LEU A 182 -7.24 -20.75 -13.39
N THR A 183 -7.11 -19.55 -12.77
CA THR A 183 -8.21 -18.58 -12.64
C THR A 183 -8.04 -17.32 -13.49
N ALA A 184 -6.84 -17.06 -14.03
CA ALA A 184 -6.50 -15.82 -14.75
C ALA A 184 -7.42 -15.54 -15.94
N ALA A 185 -7.80 -16.55 -16.70
CA ALA A 185 -8.69 -16.40 -17.85
C ALA A 185 -10.09 -15.83 -17.50
N ALA A 186 -10.53 -15.97 -16.25
CA ALA A 186 -11.79 -15.42 -15.76
C ALA A 186 -11.66 -13.97 -15.22
N ALA A 187 -10.44 -13.51 -14.94
CA ALA A 187 -10.15 -12.29 -14.16
C ALA A 187 -9.91 -11.03 -15.01
N GLU A 188 -9.71 -11.14 -16.33
CA GLU A 188 -9.33 -10.00 -17.21
C GLU A 188 -10.45 -8.97 -17.47
N ARG A 189 -11.62 -9.13 -16.89
CA ARG A 189 -12.76 -8.23 -17.09
C ARG A 189 -12.87 -7.22 -15.96
N HIS A 190 -12.63 -5.94 -16.28
CA HIS A 190 -12.83 -4.72 -15.48
C HIS A 190 -11.69 -4.33 -14.53
N SER A 191 -10.67 -3.72 -15.14
CA SER A 191 -9.81 -2.79 -14.42
C SER A 191 -10.11 -1.37 -14.91
N ASP A 192 -10.35 -0.44 -13.98
CA ASP A 192 -10.61 0.97 -14.32
C ASP A 192 -9.30 1.70 -14.65
N ARG A 193 -8.89 1.58 -15.93
CA ARG A 193 -7.71 2.28 -16.47
C ARG A 193 -7.85 3.81 -16.39
N LEU A 194 -9.08 4.31 -16.40
CA LEU A 194 -9.34 5.74 -16.37
C LEU A 194 -9.05 6.34 -15.00
N THR A 195 -9.54 5.70 -13.95
CA THR A 195 -9.27 6.14 -12.56
C THR A 195 -7.76 6.08 -12.27
N HIS A 196 -7.09 5.00 -12.64
CA HIS A 196 -5.63 4.90 -12.46
C HIS A 196 -4.89 6.04 -13.18
N ARG A 197 -5.23 6.35 -14.44
CA ARG A 197 -4.61 7.45 -15.18
C ARG A 197 -4.83 8.80 -14.52
N LYS A 198 -6.00 9.06 -13.98
CA LYS A 198 -6.28 10.29 -13.22
C LYS A 198 -5.41 10.39 -11.97
N VAL A 199 -5.29 9.31 -11.21
CA VAL A 199 -4.45 9.27 -10.00
C VAL A 199 -2.98 9.50 -10.36
N GLN A 200 -2.46 8.81 -11.37
CA GLN A 200 -1.08 9.00 -11.85
C GLN A 200 -0.86 10.43 -12.37
N SER A 201 -1.81 10.95 -13.15
CA SER A 201 -1.76 12.34 -13.61
C SER A 201 -1.72 13.34 -12.45
N THR A 202 -2.46 13.07 -11.36
CA THR A 202 -2.39 13.91 -10.15
C THR A 202 -1.00 13.86 -9.53
N VAL A 203 -0.43 12.67 -9.33
CA VAL A 203 0.92 12.52 -8.76
C VAL A 203 1.96 13.30 -9.57
N GLU A 204 1.87 13.26 -10.90
CA GLU A 204 2.85 13.88 -11.79
C GLU A 204 2.64 15.38 -11.96
N ASN A 205 1.38 15.85 -11.98
CA ASN A 205 1.02 17.19 -12.43
C ASN A 205 0.43 18.10 -11.35
N PHE A 206 0.17 17.60 -10.14
CA PHE A 206 -0.38 18.40 -9.05
C PHE A 206 0.49 19.64 -8.79
N ALA A 207 -0.17 20.80 -8.80
CA ALA A 207 0.45 22.11 -8.58
C ALA A 207 1.62 22.45 -9.54
N ARG A 208 1.67 21.86 -10.72
CA ARG A 208 2.77 22.11 -11.68
C ARG A 208 2.82 23.54 -12.17
N SER A 209 1.71 24.28 -12.12
CA SER A 209 1.64 25.69 -12.46
C SER A 209 2.28 26.62 -11.41
N LEU A 210 2.36 26.17 -10.14
CA LEU A 210 2.88 26.91 -9.00
C LEU A 210 4.24 26.43 -8.52
N LEU A 211 4.51 25.13 -8.64
CA LEU A 211 5.70 24.49 -8.09
C LEU A 211 6.70 24.14 -9.19
N THR A 212 7.97 24.37 -8.91
CA THR A 212 9.07 23.88 -9.75
C THR A 212 9.09 22.33 -9.74
N GLN A 213 9.74 21.73 -10.73
CA GLN A 213 9.94 20.28 -10.78
C GLN A 213 10.56 19.74 -9.48
N ARG A 214 11.53 20.45 -8.91
CA ARG A 214 12.18 20.05 -7.65
C ARG A 214 11.24 20.12 -6.45
N GLU A 215 10.44 21.16 -6.37
CA GLU A 215 9.42 21.29 -5.31
C GLU A 215 8.35 20.19 -5.40
N ARG A 216 7.94 19.78 -6.60
CA ARG A 216 7.00 18.66 -6.81
C ARG A 216 7.60 17.32 -6.36
N GLN A 217 8.88 17.07 -6.62
CA GLN A 217 9.56 15.88 -6.07
C GLN A 217 9.55 15.89 -4.55
N VAL A 218 9.87 17.03 -3.93
CA VAL A 218 9.84 17.17 -2.47
C VAL A 218 8.42 17.00 -1.94
N LEU A 219 7.42 17.58 -2.59
CA LEU A 219 6.02 17.46 -2.23
C LEU A 219 5.56 15.99 -2.19
N PHE A 220 5.90 15.20 -3.20
CA PHE A 220 5.57 13.77 -3.23
C PHE A 220 6.14 13.04 -2.01
N TYR A 221 7.39 13.27 -1.64
CA TYR A 221 7.99 12.70 -0.43
C TYR A 221 7.31 13.19 0.85
N MET A 222 6.88 14.46 0.90
CA MET A 222 6.14 15.00 2.05
C MET A 222 4.81 14.27 2.27
N ILE A 223 3.99 14.13 1.22
CA ILE A 223 2.67 13.47 1.36
C ILE A 223 2.79 11.97 1.60
N SER A 224 3.90 11.34 1.18
CA SER A 224 4.20 9.92 1.42
C SER A 224 4.81 9.65 2.82
N GLY A 225 5.02 10.67 3.67
CA GLY A 225 5.51 10.49 5.04
C GLY A 225 7.03 10.34 5.16
N TYR A 226 7.81 10.92 4.24
CA TYR A 226 9.27 10.96 4.37
C TYR A 226 9.73 12.19 5.14
N SER A 227 10.67 11.97 6.07
CA SER A 227 11.35 13.07 6.77
C SER A 227 12.18 13.95 5.81
N SER A 228 12.55 15.13 6.26
CA SER A 228 13.45 15.99 5.50
C SER A 228 14.83 15.36 5.29
N ALA A 229 15.32 14.59 6.26
CA ALA A 229 16.60 13.91 6.19
C ALA A 229 16.58 12.80 5.11
N LEU A 230 15.59 11.90 5.14
CA LEU A 230 15.49 10.80 4.17
C LEU A 230 15.16 11.34 2.77
N THR A 231 14.33 12.37 2.65
CA THR A 231 14.09 13.08 1.37
C THR A 231 15.38 13.66 0.79
N ALA A 232 16.22 14.28 1.63
CA ALA A 232 17.50 14.82 1.22
C ALA A 232 18.44 13.73 0.66
N GLN A 233 18.52 12.59 1.34
CA GLN A 233 19.30 11.44 0.90
C GLN A 233 18.82 10.91 -0.46
N ARG A 234 17.49 10.68 -0.61
CA ARG A 234 16.90 10.17 -1.86
C ARG A 234 17.07 11.14 -3.03
N LEU A 235 16.98 12.43 -2.76
CA LEU A 235 17.14 13.48 -3.76
C LEU A 235 18.59 13.98 -3.92
N LYS A 236 19.57 13.38 -3.24
CA LYS A 236 21.00 13.71 -3.30
C LYS A 236 21.25 15.20 -3.06
N THR A 237 20.71 15.73 -1.96
CA THR A 237 20.84 17.13 -1.54
C THR A 237 20.99 17.24 -0.02
N THR A 238 20.96 18.44 0.55
CA THR A 238 21.05 18.66 1.99
C THR A 238 19.67 18.77 2.64
N GLU A 239 19.57 18.40 3.92
CA GLU A 239 18.33 18.55 4.69
C GLU A 239 17.88 20.03 4.77
N GLY A 240 18.82 20.96 4.89
CA GLY A 240 18.53 22.39 4.84
C GLY A 240 17.85 22.82 3.55
N THR A 241 18.29 22.29 2.41
CA THR A 241 17.67 22.55 1.09
C THR A 241 16.24 22.00 1.06
N ILE A 242 16.01 20.81 1.59
CA ILE A 242 14.65 20.25 1.67
C ILE A 242 13.74 21.10 2.56
N LYS A 243 14.20 21.55 3.73
CA LYS A 243 13.44 22.45 4.62
C LYS A 243 13.04 23.75 3.90
N ILE A 244 13.93 24.31 3.08
CA ILE A 244 13.63 25.49 2.26
C ILE A 244 12.55 25.17 1.23
N HIS A 245 12.66 24.03 0.51
CA HIS A 245 11.62 23.61 -0.44
C HIS A 245 10.28 23.42 0.25
N ARG A 246 10.22 22.72 1.41
CA ARG A 246 8.99 22.54 2.19
C ARG A 246 8.35 23.88 2.54
N LYS A 247 9.12 24.83 3.05
CA LYS A 247 8.64 26.20 3.35
C LYS A 247 8.07 26.90 2.11
N ASN A 248 8.75 26.79 0.98
CA ASN A 248 8.29 27.36 -0.27
C ASN A 248 7.00 26.71 -0.79
N ILE A 249 6.88 25.39 -0.69
CA ILE A 249 5.67 24.65 -1.04
C ILE A 249 4.49 25.14 -0.20
N HIS A 250 4.61 25.17 1.13
CA HIS A 250 3.57 25.66 2.02
C HIS A 250 3.13 27.08 1.64
N ARG A 251 4.07 27.98 1.43
CA ARG A 251 3.78 29.36 1.03
C ARG A 251 3.08 29.46 -0.34
N LYS A 252 3.55 28.68 -1.34
CA LYS A 252 3.01 28.75 -2.71
C LYS A 252 1.60 28.13 -2.82
N LEU A 253 1.32 27.10 -2.00
CA LEU A 253 0.01 26.44 -1.95
C LEU A 253 -0.94 27.08 -0.96
N ASP A 254 -0.49 28.09 -0.18
CA ASP A 254 -1.23 28.76 0.88
C ASP A 254 -1.82 27.78 1.90
N ILE A 255 -0.96 26.88 2.40
CA ILE A 255 -1.30 25.85 3.39
C ILE A 255 -0.44 25.97 4.64
N GLY A 256 -1.04 25.72 5.80
CA GLY A 256 -0.37 25.82 7.11
C GLY A 256 0.15 24.51 7.65
N SER A 257 -0.31 23.37 7.13
CA SER A 257 0.00 22.06 7.69
C SER A 257 0.15 20.97 6.62
N GLN A 258 0.75 19.84 7.02
CA GLN A 258 0.83 18.66 6.18
C GLN A 258 -0.55 18.00 5.97
N ALA A 259 -1.44 18.11 6.95
CA ALA A 259 -2.82 17.66 6.84
C ALA A 259 -3.58 18.40 5.73
N GLU A 260 -3.42 19.72 5.68
CA GLU A 260 -4.02 20.53 4.60
C GLU A 260 -3.43 20.15 3.23
N LEU A 261 -2.11 19.93 3.15
CA LEU A 261 -1.47 19.47 1.93
C LEU A 261 -2.06 18.14 1.44
N PHE A 262 -2.17 17.17 2.35
CA PHE A 262 -2.71 15.84 2.04
C PHE A 262 -4.17 15.94 1.59
N SER A 263 -5.01 16.68 2.33
CA SER A 263 -6.42 16.89 1.97
C SER A 263 -6.56 17.56 0.59
N LEU A 264 -5.77 18.60 0.32
CA LEU A 264 -5.77 19.28 -0.98
C LEU A 264 -5.36 18.34 -2.12
N PHE A 265 -4.35 17.49 -1.92
CA PHE A 265 -3.92 16.51 -2.92
C PHE A 265 -5.04 15.51 -3.24
N ILE A 266 -5.68 14.93 -2.22
CA ILE A 266 -6.79 13.97 -2.41
C ILE A 266 -7.97 14.62 -3.13
N GLN A 267 -8.34 15.84 -2.75
CA GLN A 267 -9.44 16.57 -3.39
C GLN A 267 -9.17 16.93 -4.86
N CYS A 268 -7.92 16.95 -5.28
CA CYS A 268 -7.56 17.24 -6.69
C CYS A 268 -7.64 16.00 -7.60
N ILE A 269 -7.66 14.77 -7.07
CA ILE A 269 -7.70 13.55 -7.88
C ILE A 269 -8.88 13.51 -8.88
N PRO A 270 -10.12 13.83 -8.49
CA PRO A 270 -11.26 13.85 -9.42
C PRO A 270 -11.11 14.84 -10.59
N PHE A 271 -10.30 15.89 -10.39
CA PHE A 271 -10.08 16.98 -11.35
C PHE A 271 -8.89 16.76 -12.28
N ALA A 272 -8.18 15.64 -12.12
CA ALA A 272 -7.10 15.27 -13.03
C ALA A 272 -7.63 14.72 -14.35
N GLU A 273 -6.97 15.09 -15.44
CA GLU A 273 -7.20 14.48 -16.76
C GLU A 273 -6.24 13.32 -16.99
N PRO A 274 -6.71 12.22 -17.61
CA PRO A 274 -5.92 11.01 -17.79
C PRO A 274 -4.68 11.17 -18.69
N ASP A 275 -4.68 12.19 -19.54
CA ASP A 275 -3.57 12.53 -20.45
C ASP A 275 -2.53 13.50 -19.83
N GLY A 276 -2.81 13.98 -18.61
CA GLY A 276 -1.93 14.91 -17.91
C GLY A 276 -1.89 16.31 -18.51
N ALA A 277 -2.84 16.68 -19.39
CA ALA A 277 -2.82 17.95 -20.11
C ALA A 277 -2.90 19.17 -19.20
N VAL A 278 -3.61 19.07 -18.07
CA VAL A 278 -3.88 20.18 -17.15
C VAL A 278 -3.30 19.93 -15.75
N ASP A 279 -3.13 21.01 -15.00
CA ASP A 279 -2.79 20.97 -13.57
C ASP A 279 -4.06 20.69 -12.75
N PRO A 280 -4.17 19.54 -12.06
CA PRO A 280 -5.37 19.22 -11.28
C PRO A 280 -5.73 20.27 -10.21
N LEU A 281 -4.72 20.91 -9.61
CA LEU A 281 -4.94 21.98 -8.64
C LEU A 281 -5.55 23.22 -9.28
N ALA A 282 -5.08 23.63 -10.45
CA ALA A 282 -5.63 24.77 -11.17
C ALA A 282 -7.11 24.54 -11.56
N VAL A 283 -7.43 23.32 -12.01
CA VAL A 283 -8.83 22.95 -12.32
C VAL A 283 -9.69 22.95 -11.05
N TYR A 284 -9.21 22.34 -9.98
CA TYR A 284 -9.89 22.35 -8.68
C TYR A 284 -10.18 23.79 -8.18
N GLN A 285 -9.19 24.67 -8.26
CA GLN A 285 -9.35 26.07 -7.81
C GLN A 285 -10.32 26.87 -8.68
N SER A 286 -10.43 26.57 -9.96
CA SER A 286 -11.37 27.22 -10.88
C SER A 286 -12.79 26.63 -10.83
N ALA A 287 -12.97 25.45 -10.24
CA ALA A 287 -14.26 24.78 -10.14
C ALA A 287 -15.22 25.51 -9.18
N PRO A 288 -16.55 25.56 -9.46
CA PRO A 288 -17.54 26.11 -8.54
C PRO A 288 -17.50 25.43 -7.17
N ALA A 289 -17.76 26.18 -6.09
CA ALA A 289 -17.72 25.67 -4.71
C ALA A 289 -18.57 24.40 -4.51
N ALA A 290 -19.71 24.29 -5.19
CA ALA A 290 -20.57 23.10 -5.15
C ALA A 290 -19.93 21.83 -5.73
N SER A 291 -18.92 21.96 -6.60
CA SER A 291 -18.18 20.83 -7.18
C SER A 291 -16.99 20.40 -6.34
N ARG A 292 -16.55 21.24 -5.39
CA ARG A 292 -15.41 20.97 -4.49
C ARG A 292 -15.80 20.16 -3.24
N CYS A 293 -17.10 20.01 -2.97
CA CYS A 293 -17.64 19.43 -1.73
C CYS A 293 -18.24 18.02 -1.90
N LYS A 294 -17.90 17.30 -2.98
CA LYS A 294 -18.38 15.93 -3.25
C LYS A 294 -17.29 14.90 -2.99
N THR A 295 -16.85 14.81 -1.73
CA THR A 295 -16.06 13.67 -1.23
C THR A 295 -16.53 13.30 0.17
#